data_529ee6cce61f4137cb38ffaef994f3fd
#
_entry.id   529ee6cce61f4137cb38ffaef994f3fd
#
_cell.length_a   1.000
_cell.length_b   1.000
_cell.length_c   1.000
_cell.angle_alpha   90.00
_cell.angle_beta   90.00
_cell.angle_gamma   90.00
#
_symmetry.space_group_name_H-M   'P 1'
#
loop_
_entity.id
_entity.type
_entity.pdbx_description
1 polymer ?
#
loop_
_entity_poly.entity_id
_entity_poly.type
_entity_poly.pdbx_seq_one_letter_code
_entity_poly.pdbx_strand_id
1 'polypeptide(L)'
;LFWGLIPFFVQAFIVLAVTLRVMLTRHPPGASFAWILVTTILPYAGFFLYLMFGERPIGRLRAARQKKAIARWARIANHKLTPLGPLPRFLVRHRSFIHLATRLGGMPLTTGSLPRLLGTSQDVIESLLRDICRAEHSIAMTFYIWENGGEIDRITEAILAARARGVRVRILLDAFGSRAFFRSAAAQRFRNEGVELSSAMPMRFWKILGLQRADLRMHRKLVVIDDTVAYTGSFNMIDPTGYDAAVEVGAWGA
;
A
#
# COMPACT_ATOMS: atom_id res chain seq x y z
N LEU A 1 21.17 -50.65 13.22
CA LEU A 1 21.86 -49.40 13.63
C LEU A 1 21.73 -48.27 12.59
N PHE A 2 21.89 -48.57 11.30
CA PHE A 2 21.87 -47.53 10.22
C PHE A 2 20.52 -46.79 10.07
N TRP A 3 19.38 -47.47 10.24
CA TRP A 3 18.05 -46.87 10.09
C TRP A 3 17.73 -45.81 11.15
N GLY A 4 18.31 -45.94 12.37
CA GLY A 4 18.11 -44.97 13.44
C GLY A 4 18.85 -43.62 13.24
N LEU A 5 19.87 -43.58 12.35
CA LEU A 5 20.64 -42.37 12.07
C LEU A 5 20.03 -41.52 10.97
N ILE A 6 19.14 -42.08 10.14
CA ILE A 6 18.53 -41.36 9.01
C ILE A 6 17.76 -40.11 9.46
N PRO A 7 16.89 -40.17 10.50
CA PRO A 7 16.19 -38.96 10.97
C PRO A 7 17.12 -37.86 11.43
N PHE A 8 18.23 -38.23 12.09
CA PHE A 8 19.24 -37.27 12.54
C PHE A 8 19.92 -36.54 11.38
N PHE A 9 20.33 -37.27 10.32
CA PHE A 9 20.96 -36.65 9.15
C PHE A 9 19.95 -35.79 8.39
N VAL A 10 18.70 -36.20 8.26
CA VAL A 10 17.64 -35.40 7.64
C VAL A 10 17.41 -34.11 8.41
N GLN A 11 17.35 -34.20 9.75
CA GLN A 11 17.20 -33.03 10.61
C GLN A 11 18.36 -32.07 10.46
N ALA A 12 19.61 -32.57 10.54
CA ALA A 12 20.82 -31.75 10.37
C ALA A 12 20.86 -31.09 9.00
N PHE A 13 20.48 -31.81 7.95
CA PHE A 13 20.38 -31.26 6.59
C PHE A 13 19.34 -30.14 6.49
N ILE A 14 18.14 -30.32 7.07
CA ILE A 14 17.10 -29.28 7.08
C ILE A 14 17.59 -28.02 7.78
N VAL A 15 18.17 -28.15 8.97
CA VAL A 15 18.69 -27.02 9.74
C VAL A 15 19.78 -26.29 8.97
N LEU A 16 20.72 -27.05 8.40
CA LEU A 16 21.81 -26.47 7.59
C LEU A 16 21.26 -25.74 6.35
N ALA A 17 20.33 -26.37 5.61
CA ALA A 17 19.73 -25.79 4.41
C ALA A 17 18.99 -24.47 4.71
N VAL A 18 18.18 -24.47 5.79
CA VAL A 18 17.46 -23.25 6.18
C VAL A 18 18.42 -22.17 6.66
N THR A 19 19.45 -22.54 7.45
CA THR A 19 20.45 -21.59 7.92
C THR A 19 21.19 -20.94 6.76
N LEU A 20 21.69 -21.74 5.81
CA LEU A 20 22.33 -21.22 4.60
C LEU A 20 21.39 -20.32 3.80
N ARG A 21 20.14 -20.74 3.65
CA ARG A 21 19.15 -19.97 2.91
C ARG A 21 18.84 -18.64 3.58
N VAL A 22 18.66 -18.61 4.90
CA VAL A 22 18.44 -17.40 5.70
C VAL A 22 19.64 -16.44 5.62
N MET A 23 20.86 -16.97 5.66
CA MET A 23 22.08 -16.15 5.54
C MET A 23 22.26 -15.56 4.13
N LEU A 24 21.87 -16.28 3.11
CA LEU A 24 21.96 -15.83 1.71
C LEU A 24 20.81 -14.86 1.33
N THR A 25 19.74 -14.81 2.12
CA THR A 25 18.61 -13.91 1.89
C THR A 25 18.73 -12.67 2.78
N ARG A 26 18.30 -11.51 2.25
CA ARG A 26 18.35 -10.24 2.99
C ARG A 26 17.19 -10.16 4.01
N HIS A 27 17.34 -10.83 5.13
CA HIS A 27 16.43 -10.69 6.26
C HIS A 27 16.98 -9.70 7.30
N PRO A 28 16.11 -9.01 8.07
CA PRO A 28 16.56 -8.32 9.29
C PRO A 28 17.23 -9.32 10.25
N PRO A 29 18.31 -8.95 10.95
CA PRO A 29 19.06 -9.88 11.81
C PRO A 29 18.18 -10.65 12.80
N GLY A 30 17.25 -9.97 13.50
CA GLY A 30 16.33 -10.62 14.44
C GLY A 30 15.43 -11.68 13.79
N ALA A 31 14.95 -11.46 12.57
CA ALA A 31 14.18 -12.46 11.85
C ALA A 31 15.04 -13.66 11.42
N SER A 32 16.30 -13.41 11.04
CA SER A 32 17.26 -14.48 10.72
C SER A 32 17.49 -15.40 11.91
N PHE A 33 17.79 -14.84 13.07
CA PHE A 33 17.98 -15.60 14.31
C PHE A 33 16.71 -16.37 14.71
N ALA A 34 15.53 -15.74 14.62
CA ALA A 34 14.27 -16.41 14.93
C ALA A 34 14.03 -17.64 14.04
N TRP A 35 14.26 -17.54 12.74
CA TRP A 35 14.08 -18.67 11.81
C TRP A 35 15.09 -19.80 12.05
N ILE A 36 16.36 -19.47 12.32
CA ILE A 36 17.37 -20.48 12.65
C ILE A 36 16.98 -21.20 13.95
N LEU A 37 16.58 -20.44 14.98
CA LEU A 37 16.16 -21.01 16.28
C LEU A 37 14.94 -21.94 16.13
N VAL A 38 13.88 -21.46 15.49
CA VAL A 38 12.66 -22.26 15.27
C VAL A 38 12.96 -23.54 14.50
N THR A 39 13.79 -23.48 13.46
CA THR A 39 14.15 -24.65 12.66
C THR A 39 15.05 -25.61 13.43
N THR A 40 15.87 -25.11 14.34
CA THR A 40 16.73 -25.96 15.18
C THR A 40 15.92 -26.71 16.24
N ILE A 41 14.95 -26.05 16.88
CA ILE A 41 14.10 -26.64 17.93
C ILE A 41 13.04 -27.57 17.32
N LEU A 42 12.42 -27.14 16.20
CA LEU A 42 11.32 -27.87 15.53
C LEU A 42 11.65 -28.06 14.04
N PRO A 43 12.58 -28.95 13.68
CA PRO A 43 13.15 -28.97 12.32
C PRO A 43 12.11 -29.16 11.23
N TYR A 44 11.19 -30.10 11.36
CA TYR A 44 10.17 -30.33 10.32
C TYR A 44 9.10 -29.23 10.30
N ALA A 45 8.56 -28.89 11.46
CA ALA A 45 7.56 -27.83 11.59
C ALA A 45 8.17 -26.46 11.26
N GLY A 46 9.37 -26.18 11.74
CA GLY A 46 10.12 -24.95 11.45
C GLY A 46 10.46 -24.80 9.98
N PHE A 47 10.86 -25.87 9.31
CA PHE A 47 11.07 -25.88 7.85
C PHE A 47 9.79 -25.54 7.10
N PHE A 48 8.67 -26.18 7.46
CA PHE A 48 7.38 -25.89 6.83
C PHE A 48 6.93 -24.45 7.08
N LEU A 49 7.06 -23.95 8.31
CA LEU A 49 6.78 -22.55 8.65
C LEU A 49 7.69 -21.59 7.90
N TYR A 50 9.00 -21.94 7.77
CA TYR A 50 9.92 -21.12 6.99
C TYR A 50 9.53 -21.06 5.50
N LEU A 51 9.13 -22.16 4.90
CA LEU A 51 8.64 -22.16 3.51
C LEU A 51 7.38 -21.31 3.34
N MET A 52 6.49 -21.32 4.33
CA MET A 52 5.25 -20.53 4.28
C MET A 52 5.46 -19.04 4.56
N PHE A 53 6.31 -18.70 5.52
CA PHE A 53 6.40 -17.34 6.06
C PHE A 53 7.80 -16.73 5.98
N GLY A 54 8.85 -17.55 5.90
CA GLY A 54 10.24 -17.12 5.96
C GLY A 54 10.69 -16.37 4.72
N GLU A 55 10.31 -16.84 3.56
CA GLU A 55 10.64 -16.13 2.32
C GLU A 55 9.54 -15.12 1.95
N ARG A 56 9.97 -14.00 1.35
CA ARG A 56 9.08 -12.96 0.86
C ARG A 56 8.96 -13.04 -0.68
N PRO A 57 8.42 -14.10 -1.27
CA PRO A 57 8.27 -14.14 -2.72
C PRO A 57 7.19 -13.12 -3.11
N ILE A 58 7.61 -11.93 -3.50
CA ILE A 58 6.79 -11.13 -4.40
C ILE A 58 6.74 -11.97 -5.67
N GLY A 59 5.66 -12.70 -5.90
CA GLY A 59 5.58 -13.68 -6.98
C GLY A 59 6.12 -13.11 -8.29
N ARG A 60 6.90 -13.89 -9.05
CA ARG A 60 7.60 -13.44 -10.28
C ARG A 60 6.70 -12.64 -11.23
N LEU A 61 5.44 -13.00 -11.33
CA LEU A 61 4.43 -12.26 -12.12
C LEU A 61 4.13 -10.87 -11.56
N ARG A 62 4.09 -10.70 -10.23
CA ARG A 62 3.90 -9.38 -9.61
C ARG A 62 5.12 -8.50 -9.78
N ALA A 63 6.32 -9.05 -9.57
CA ALA A 63 7.57 -8.33 -9.79
C ALA A 63 7.69 -7.88 -11.25
N ALA A 64 7.35 -8.74 -12.21
CA ALA A 64 7.34 -8.39 -13.63
C ALA A 64 6.29 -7.31 -13.97
N ARG A 65 5.07 -7.40 -13.41
CA ARG A 65 4.02 -6.37 -13.59
C ARG A 65 4.44 -5.05 -12.97
N GLN A 66 5.02 -5.08 -11.77
CA GLN A 66 5.52 -3.88 -11.10
C GLN A 66 6.64 -3.23 -11.91
N LYS A 67 7.60 -4.01 -12.42
CA LYS A 67 8.67 -3.51 -13.28
C LYS A 67 8.12 -2.86 -14.56
N LYS A 68 7.13 -3.48 -15.20
CA LYS A 68 6.44 -2.90 -16.36
C LYS A 68 5.69 -1.61 -16.00
N ALA A 69 5.00 -1.58 -14.87
CA ALA A 69 4.31 -0.39 -14.39
C ALA A 69 5.28 0.76 -14.12
N ILE A 70 6.38 0.51 -13.40
CA ILE A 70 7.43 1.51 -13.14
C ILE A 70 8.02 2.04 -14.45
N ALA A 71 8.35 1.16 -15.40
CA ALA A 71 8.89 1.57 -16.70
C ALA A 71 7.88 2.39 -17.53
N ARG A 72 6.59 2.08 -17.43
CA ARG A 72 5.52 2.89 -18.05
C ARG A 72 5.41 4.26 -17.38
N TRP A 73 5.43 4.31 -16.06
CA TRP A 73 5.38 5.56 -15.31
C TRP A 73 6.60 6.45 -15.57
N ALA A 74 7.80 5.86 -15.59
CA ALA A 74 9.02 6.61 -15.93
C ALA A 74 8.93 7.27 -17.31
N ARG A 75 8.34 6.58 -18.30
CA ARG A 75 8.11 7.17 -19.64
C ARG A 75 7.11 8.33 -19.60
N ILE A 76 5.99 8.17 -18.89
CA ILE A 76 4.98 9.21 -18.73
C ILE A 76 5.57 10.41 -17.99
N ALA A 77 6.30 10.16 -16.90
CA ALA A 77 6.94 11.20 -16.10
C ALA A 77 7.96 12.00 -16.92
N ASN A 78 8.79 11.33 -17.69
CA ASN A 78 9.76 12.02 -18.56
C ASN A 78 9.11 12.87 -19.67
N HIS A 79 7.87 12.54 -20.07
CA HIS A 79 7.13 13.31 -21.06
C HIS A 79 6.32 14.47 -20.46
N LYS A 80 5.76 14.28 -19.26
CA LYS A 80 4.83 15.23 -18.63
C LYS A 80 5.48 16.14 -17.59
N LEU A 81 6.58 15.70 -16.98
CA LEU A 81 7.24 16.45 -15.93
C LEU A 81 8.40 17.24 -16.54
N THR A 82 8.40 18.54 -16.34
CA THR A 82 9.57 19.37 -16.63
C THR A 82 10.60 19.13 -15.54
N PRO A 83 11.75 18.52 -15.85
CA PRO A 83 12.81 18.36 -14.87
C PRO A 83 13.23 19.72 -14.32
N LEU A 84 13.56 19.77 -13.04
CA LEU A 84 14.19 20.95 -12.49
C LEU A 84 15.49 21.18 -13.29
N GLY A 85 15.66 22.38 -13.82
CA GLY A 85 16.89 22.79 -14.50
C GLY A 85 18.12 22.71 -13.57
N PRO A 86 19.13 23.53 -13.74
CA PRO A 86 20.29 23.55 -12.83
C PRO A 86 19.82 23.67 -11.39
N LEU A 87 20.36 22.81 -10.51
CA LEU A 87 19.98 22.81 -9.10
C LEU A 87 20.18 24.18 -8.47
N PRO A 88 19.17 24.76 -7.82
CA PRO A 88 19.32 25.98 -7.03
C PRO A 88 20.48 25.84 -6.03
N ARG A 89 21.22 26.92 -5.78
CA ARG A 89 22.42 26.90 -4.92
C ARG A 89 22.19 26.26 -3.55
N PHE A 90 21.02 26.48 -2.94
CA PHE A 90 20.68 25.88 -1.64
C PHE A 90 20.46 24.35 -1.70
N LEU A 91 20.18 23.78 -2.87
CA LEU A 91 20.04 22.34 -3.06
C LEU A 91 21.34 21.63 -3.46
N VAL A 92 22.38 22.37 -3.86
CA VAL A 92 23.66 21.77 -4.29
C VAL A 92 24.28 20.92 -3.19
N ARG A 93 24.20 21.32 -1.92
CA ARG A 93 24.66 20.54 -0.76
C ARG A 93 23.92 19.21 -0.59
N HIS A 94 22.72 19.09 -1.15
CA HIS A 94 21.89 17.88 -1.06
C HIS A 94 21.93 17.04 -2.34
N ARG A 95 22.87 17.33 -3.25
CA ARG A 95 22.96 16.68 -4.57
C ARG A 95 22.98 15.15 -4.49
N SER A 96 23.74 14.59 -3.56
CA SER A 96 23.82 13.12 -3.39
C SER A 96 22.50 12.51 -2.97
N PHE A 97 21.78 13.17 -2.03
CA PHE A 97 20.44 12.76 -1.61
C PHE A 97 19.43 12.84 -2.75
N ILE A 98 19.43 13.94 -3.50
CA ILE A 98 18.57 14.16 -4.67
C ILE A 98 18.82 13.08 -5.72
N HIS A 99 20.09 12.80 -6.01
CA HIS A 99 20.45 11.76 -6.97
C HIS A 99 20.01 10.36 -6.50
N LEU A 100 20.15 10.05 -5.22
CA LEU A 100 19.65 8.81 -4.64
C LEU A 100 18.12 8.73 -4.73
N ALA A 101 17.41 9.79 -4.34
CA ALA A 101 15.95 9.85 -4.37
C ALA A 101 15.40 9.68 -5.80
N THR A 102 15.99 10.36 -6.77
CA THR A 102 15.58 10.22 -8.18
C THR A 102 15.86 8.83 -8.75
N ARG A 103 17.00 8.22 -8.39
CA ARG A 103 17.29 6.84 -8.79
C ARG A 103 16.35 5.81 -8.18
N LEU A 104 16.06 5.94 -6.88
CA LEU A 104 15.17 5.02 -6.18
C LEU A 104 13.70 5.23 -6.58
N GLY A 105 13.28 6.49 -6.74
CA GLY A 105 11.91 6.85 -7.11
C GLY A 105 11.61 6.63 -8.59
N GLY A 106 12.63 6.59 -9.46
CA GLY A 106 12.48 6.49 -10.91
C GLY A 106 11.82 7.72 -11.54
N MET A 107 11.79 8.86 -10.83
CA MET A 107 11.18 10.11 -11.27
C MET A 107 12.19 11.26 -11.17
N PRO A 108 12.19 12.20 -12.13
CA PRO A 108 13.03 13.39 -12.05
C PRO A 108 12.59 14.28 -10.88
N LEU A 109 13.50 15.07 -10.34
CA LEU A 109 13.16 16.15 -9.43
C LEU A 109 12.41 17.24 -10.20
N THR A 110 11.27 17.66 -9.68
CA THR A 110 10.44 18.71 -10.28
C THR A 110 10.18 19.80 -9.26
N THR A 111 9.77 20.96 -9.73
CA THR A 111 9.18 22.00 -8.88
C THR A 111 7.76 21.59 -8.51
N GLY A 112 7.30 22.00 -7.35
CA GLY A 112 5.93 21.76 -6.87
C GLY A 112 5.43 22.91 -6.03
N SER A 113 4.14 22.87 -5.72
CA SER A 113 3.51 23.79 -4.78
C SER A 113 3.94 23.46 -3.34
N LEU A 114 3.87 24.44 -2.44
CA LEU A 114 4.08 24.19 -1.02
C LEU A 114 2.98 23.26 -0.50
N PRO A 115 3.33 22.19 0.21
CA PRO A 115 2.35 21.33 0.83
C PRO A 115 1.63 22.09 1.95
N ARG A 116 0.32 21.87 2.07
CA ARG A 116 -0.49 22.34 3.21
C ARG A 116 -0.68 21.17 4.19
N LEU A 117 -0.30 21.38 5.44
CA LEU A 117 -0.57 20.43 6.50
C LEU A 117 -2.03 20.58 6.97
N LEU A 118 -2.75 19.46 7.04
CA LEU A 118 -4.08 19.36 7.62
C LEU A 118 -3.93 18.64 8.96
N GLY A 119 -4.17 19.38 10.06
CA GLY A 119 -3.84 18.92 11.41
C GLY A 119 -4.92 18.05 12.07
N THR A 120 -6.16 18.09 11.56
CA THR A 120 -7.28 17.35 12.14
C THR A 120 -8.03 16.55 11.08
N SER A 121 -8.74 15.51 11.51
CA SER A 121 -9.63 14.74 10.63
C SER A 121 -10.72 15.60 9.99
N GLN A 122 -11.23 16.57 10.72
CA GLN A 122 -12.23 17.51 10.22
C GLN A 122 -11.65 18.38 9.09
N ASP A 123 -10.42 18.90 9.23
CA ASP A 123 -9.76 19.65 8.16
C ASP A 123 -9.59 18.82 6.89
N VAL A 124 -9.27 17.52 7.04
CA VAL A 124 -9.13 16.61 5.92
C VAL A 124 -10.47 16.40 5.22
N ILE A 125 -11.53 16.10 5.98
CA ILE A 125 -12.87 15.86 5.44
C ILE A 125 -13.40 17.10 4.72
N GLU A 126 -13.36 18.26 5.34
CA GLU A 126 -13.86 19.51 4.77
C GLU A 126 -13.06 19.93 3.53
N SER A 127 -11.73 19.69 3.54
CA SER A 127 -10.90 19.98 2.36
C SER A 127 -11.23 19.02 1.22
N LEU A 128 -11.37 17.72 1.50
CA LEU A 128 -11.76 16.72 0.50
C LEU A 128 -13.14 17.02 -0.08
N LEU A 129 -14.14 17.31 0.76
CA LEU A 129 -15.49 17.66 0.30
C LEU A 129 -15.46 18.84 -0.65
N ARG A 130 -14.77 19.92 -0.27
CA ARG A 130 -14.63 21.13 -1.08
C ARG A 130 -14.04 20.82 -2.44
N ASP A 131 -12.95 20.05 -2.50
CA ASP A 131 -12.24 19.80 -3.72
C ASP A 131 -12.96 18.73 -4.60
N ILE A 132 -13.64 17.75 -4.00
CA ILE A 132 -14.52 16.82 -4.71
C ILE A 132 -15.70 17.58 -5.35
N CYS A 133 -16.31 18.53 -4.62
CA CYS A 133 -17.39 19.35 -5.17
C CYS A 133 -16.95 20.22 -6.34
N ARG A 134 -15.68 20.64 -6.37
CA ARG A 134 -15.10 21.46 -7.43
C ARG A 134 -14.49 20.67 -8.59
N ALA A 135 -14.37 19.36 -8.44
CA ALA A 135 -13.80 18.49 -9.47
C ALA A 135 -14.55 18.61 -10.80
N GLU A 136 -13.81 18.77 -11.88
CA GLU A 136 -14.33 18.94 -13.25
C GLU A 136 -14.03 17.74 -14.14
N HIS A 137 -12.91 17.06 -13.96
CA HIS A 137 -12.42 16.04 -14.89
C HIS A 137 -12.26 14.66 -14.28
N SER A 138 -11.56 14.56 -13.14
CA SER A 138 -11.24 13.25 -12.59
C SER A 138 -10.99 13.25 -11.08
N ILE A 139 -11.39 12.16 -10.43
CA ILE A 139 -11.08 11.85 -9.05
C ILE A 139 -10.47 10.44 -9.01
N ALA A 140 -9.27 10.30 -8.46
CA ALA A 140 -8.62 9.01 -8.25
C ALA A 140 -8.30 8.84 -6.77
N MET A 141 -8.81 7.78 -6.14
CA MET A 141 -8.68 7.55 -4.71
C MET A 141 -8.09 6.17 -4.43
N THR A 142 -7.27 6.09 -3.41
CA THR A 142 -6.71 4.81 -2.94
C THR A 142 -6.68 4.80 -1.42
N PHE A 143 -7.33 3.79 -0.80
CA PHE A 143 -7.38 3.65 0.65
C PHE A 143 -7.23 2.19 1.09
N TYR A 144 -6.70 2.01 2.30
CA TYR A 144 -6.66 0.70 2.93
C TYR A 144 -8.03 0.31 3.47
N ILE A 145 -8.68 1.22 4.23
CA ILE A 145 -10.01 1.01 4.79
C ILE A 145 -10.95 2.09 4.30
N TRP A 146 -12.15 1.65 3.93
CA TRP A 146 -13.32 2.48 3.70
C TRP A 146 -14.50 1.88 4.44
N GLU A 147 -15.14 2.67 5.28
CA GLU A 147 -16.34 2.29 6.02
C GLU A 147 -17.44 3.32 5.75
N ASN A 148 -18.70 2.87 5.80
CA ASN A 148 -19.85 3.77 5.67
C ASN A 148 -20.19 4.32 7.05
N GLY A 149 -20.82 5.48 7.07
CA GLY A 149 -21.36 6.13 8.27
C GLY A 149 -20.74 7.49 8.51
N GLY A 150 -21.49 8.31 9.24
CA GLY A 150 -21.07 9.63 9.70
C GLY A 150 -20.54 10.55 8.58
N GLU A 151 -19.41 11.15 8.82
CA GLU A 151 -18.77 12.09 7.90
C GLU A 151 -18.37 11.46 6.55
N ILE A 152 -18.15 10.14 6.51
CA ILE A 152 -17.76 9.46 5.28
C ILE A 152 -18.94 9.32 4.30
N ASP A 153 -20.16 9.30 4.82
CA ASP A 153 -21.35 9.31 3.94
C ASP A 153 -21.46 10.64 3.16
N ARG A 154 -21.03 11.77 3.76
CA ARG A 154 -20.94 13.06 3.05
C ARG A 154 -19.95 12.98 1.88
N ILE A 155 -18.79 12.35 2.08
CA ILE A 155 -17.82 12.14 1.00
C ILE A 155 -18.39 11.21 -0.07
N THR A 156 -19.11 10.15 0.32
CA THR A 156 -19.77 9.23 -0.59
C THR A 156 -20.78 9.95 -1.49
N GLU A 157 -21.64 10.78 -0.91
CA GLU A 157 -22.62 11.58 -1.67
C GLU A 157 -21.93 12.63 -2.58
N ALA A 158 -20.89 13.29 -2.11
CA ALA A 158 -20.11 14.23 -2.91
C ALA A 158 -19.47 13.56 -4.15
N ILE A 159 -18.95 12.33 -3.98
CA ILE A 159 -18.39 11.52 -5.08
C ILE A 159 -19.48 11.18 -6.09
N LEU A 160 -20.66 10.73 -5.66
CA LEU A 160 -21.78 10.42 -6.54
C LEU A 160 -22.25 11.66 -7.28
N ALA A 161 -22.36 12.80 -6.58
CA ALA A 161 -22.69 14.07 -7.21
C ALA A 161 -21.62 14.51 -8.25
N ALA A 162 -20.34 14.32 -7.97
CA ALA A 162 -19.28 14.58 -8.95
C ALA A 162 -19.41 13.64 -10.17
N ARG A 163 -19.72 12.37 -9.95
CA ARG A 163 -19.95 11.41 -11.03
C ARG A 163 -21.16 11.81 -11.89
N ALA A 164 -22.25 12.28 -11.29
CA ALA A 164 -23.43 12.79 -12.00
C ALA A 164 -23.11 14.02 -12.86
N ARG A 165 -22.14 14.85 -12.48
CA ARG A 165 -21.60 15.96 -13.30
C ARG A 165 -20.73 15.49 -14.47
N GLY A 166 -20.44 14.20 -14.59
CA GLY A 166 -19.59 13.65 -15.65
C GLY A 166 -18.11 13.46 -15.26
N VAL A 167 -17.75 13.76 -14.02
CA VAL A 167 -16.37 13.54 -13.51
C VAL A 167 -16.06 12.03 -13.52
N ARG A 168 -14.87 11.68 -14.04
CA ARG A 168 -14.43 10.28 -14.02
C ARG A 168 -13.88 9.90 -12.65
N VAL A 169 -14.56 9.02 -11.95
CA VAL A 169 -14.17 8.61 -10.60
C VAL A 169 -13.61 7.20 -10.60
N ARG A 170 -12.43 7.02 -10.04
CA ARG A 170 -11.74 5.73 -9.87
C ARG A 170 -11.32 5.54 -8.41
N ILE A 171 -11.78 4.47 -7.80
CA ILE A 171 -11.50 4.14 -6.40
C ILE A 171 -10.86 2.77 -6.32
N LEU A 172 -9.69 2.69 -5.70
CA LEU A 172 -8.96 1.45 -5.46
C LEU A 172 -8.87 1.21 -3.95
N LEU A 173 -9.51 0.17 -3.44
CA LEU A 173 -9.52 -0.17 -2.03
C LEU A 173 -8.85 -1.51 -1.76
N ASP A 174 -8.21 -1.67 -0.61
CA ASP A 174 -7.68 -2.98 -0.22
C ASP A 174 -8.83 -3.97 0.00
N ALA A 175 -8.71 -5.16 -0.56
CA ALA A 175 -9.77 -6.17 -0.53
C ALA A 175 -10.07 -6.71 0.87
N PHE A 176 -9.12 -6.63 1.81
CA PHE A 176 -9.30 -7.08 3.18
C PHE A 176 -9.75 -5.92 4.09
N GLY A 177 -9.02 -4.81 4.06
CA GLY A 177 -9.33 -3.66 4.89
C GLY A 177 -10.70 -3.06 4.62
N SER A 178 -11.13 -3.02 3.36
CA SER A 178 -12.45 -2.51 2.95
C SER A 178 -13.48 -3.61 2.65
N ARG A 179 -13.32 -4.80 3.24
CA ARG A 179 -14.21 -5.95 2.95
C ARG A 179 -15.67 -5.66 3.26
N ALA A 180 -15.95 -4.97 4.35
CA ALA A 180 -17.30 -4.58 4.74
C ALA A 180 -17.91 -3.63 3.72
N PHE A 181 -17.16 -2.60 3.31
CA PHE A 181 -17.59 -1.64 2.32
C PHE A 181 -17.96 -2.30 0.98
N PHE A 182 -17.14 -3.22 0.45
CA PHE A 182 -17.44 -3.89 -0.82
C PHE A 182 -18.79 -4.64 -0.84
N ARG A 183 -19.34 -4.96 0.34
CA ARG A 183 -20.64 -5.64 0.52
C ARG A 183 -21.78 -4.67 0.83
N SER A 184 -21.50 -3.39 1.02
CA SER A 184 -22.47 -2.38 1.41
C SER A 184 -23.32 -1.89 0.25
N ALA A 185 -24.46 -1.28 0.58
CA ALA A 185 -25.33 -0.59 -0.39
C ALA A 185 -24.60 0.57 -1.08
N ALA A 186 -23.72 1.29 -0.37
CA ALA A 186 -22.93 2.40 -0.93
C ALA A 186 -21.97 1.91 -2.04
N ALA A 187 -21.29 0.78 -1.84
CA ALA A 187 -20.45 0.20 -2.88
C ALA A 187 -21.27 -0.25 -4.11
N GLN A 188 -22.49 -0.72 -3.88
CA GLN A 188 -23.40 -1.05 -4.99
C GLN A 188 -23.86 0.20 -5.73
N ARG A 189 -24.22 1.28 -5.02
CA ARG A 189 -24.53 2.59 -5.62
C ARG A 189 -23.35 3.10 -6.45
N PHE A 190 -22.11 3.05 -5.94
CA PHE A 190 -20.93 3.43 -6.70
C PHE A 190 -20.85 2.70 -8.05
N ARG A 191 -21.06 1.38 -8.06
CA ARG A 191 -21.02 0.59 -9.30
C ARG A 191 -22.16 0.96 -10.26
N ASN A 192 -23.37 1.11 -9.75
CA ASN A 192 -24.55 1.43 -10.54
C ASN A 192 -24.43 2.81 -11.21
N GLU A 193 -23.83 3.77 -10.52
CA GLU A 193 -23.65 5.13 -11.01
C GLU A 193 -22.34 5.31 -11.80
N GLY A 194 -21.63 4.20 -12.06
CA GLY A 194 -20.47 4.19 -12.95
C GLY A 194 -19.17 4.68 -12.32
N VAL A 195 -19.05 4.62 -10.99
CA VAL A 195 -17.76 4.77 -10.31
C VAL A 195 -16.91 3.52 -10.55
N GLU A 196 -15.71 3.68 -11.06
CA GLU A 196 -14.76 2.59 -11.27
C GLU A 196 -14.20 2.08 -9.94
N LEU A 197 -14.95 1.23 -9.24
CA LEU A 197 -14.57 0.66 -7.95
C LEU A 197 -13.81 -0.65 -8.14
N SER A 198 -12.53 -0.68 -7.73
CA SER A 198 -11.63 -1.83 -7.87
C SER A 198 -11.05 -2.28 -6.52
N SER A 199 -10.80 -3.60 -6.41
CA SER A 199 -10.16 -4.17 -5.22
C SER A 199 -8.67 -4.43 -5.46
N ALA A 200 -7.83 -3.90 -4.58
CA ALA A 200 -6.42 -4.22 -4.53
C ALA A 200 -6.19 -5.48 -3.69
N MET A 201 -5.22 -6.27 -4.10
CA MET A 201 -4.74 -7.45 -3.37
C MET A 201 -5.88 -8.43 -2.98
N PRO A 202 -6.77 -8.85 -3.90
CA PRO A 202 -7.86 -9.75 -3.59
C PRO A 202 -7.32 -11.05 -2.97
N MET A 203 -7.94 -11.51 -1.88
CA MET A 203 -7.63 -12.79 -1.25
C MET A 203 -8.23 -13.92 -2.09
N ARG A 204 -7.41 -14.62 -2.85
CA ARG A 204 -7.81 -15.86 -3.55
C ARG A 204 -7.46 -17.06 -2.70
N PHE A 205 -8.30 -18.10 -2.71
CA PHE A 205 -8.12 -19.33 -1.92
C PHE A 205 -6.72 -19.97 -2.07
N TRP A 206 -6.16 -19.96 -3.27
CA TRP A 206 -4.80 -20.44 -3.58
C TRP A 206 -3.67 -19.66 -2.87
N LYS A 207 -3.97 -18.50 -2.28
CA LYS A 207 -3.01 -17.70 -1.50
C LYS A 207 -2.87 -18.22 -0.07
N ILE A 208 -3.87 -18.92 0.43
CA ILE A 208 -3.86 -19.56 1.76
C ILE A 208 -2.87 -20.73 1.78
N LEU A 209 -2.58 -21.32 0.61
CA LEU A 209 -1.61 -22.42 0.45
C LEU A 209 -0.13 -21.94 0.38
N GLY A 210 0.20 -20.77 0.91
CA GLY A 210 1.59 -20.32 1.05
C GLY A 210 2.22 -19.71 -0.20
N LEU A 211 1.51 -19.64 -1.32
CA LEU A 211 2.06 -19.11 -2.58
C LEU A 211 2.07 -17.58 -2.69
N GLN A 212 1.44 -16.86 -1.77
CA GLN A 212 1.47 -15.39 -1.70
C GLN A 212 1.26 -14.90 -0.25
N ARG A 213 2.08 -13.96 0.16
CA ARG A 213 1.95 -13.30 1.47
C ARG A 213 0.58 -12.64 1.63
N ALA A 214 -0.17 -13.11 2.61
CA ALA A 214 -1.47 -12.55 2.98
C ALA A 214 -1.33 -11.24 3.78
N ASP A 215 -0.17 -11.01 4.39
CA ASP A 215 0.18 -9.85 5.19
C ASP A 215 0.57 -8.60 4.37
N LEU A 216 0.90 -8.76 3.09
CA LEU A 216 1.14 -7.62 2.20
C LEU A 216 -0.18 -6.98 1.83
N ARG A 217 -0.43 -5.78 2.39
CA ARG A 217 -1.62 -4.98 2.18
C ARG A 217 -1.30 -3.63 1.55
N MET A 218 -2.28 -3.05 0.89
CA MET A 218 -2.16 -1.74 0.31
C MET A 218 -2.44 -0.66 1.37
N HIS A 219 -1.42 -0.22 2.07
CA HIS A 219 -1.54 0.80 3.13
C HIS A 219 -1.49 2.25 2.63
N ARG A 220 -1.58 2.47 1.33
CA ARG A 220 -1.56 3.83 0.75
C ARG A 220 -2.89 4.52 0.98
N LYS A 221 -2.83 5.81 1.32
CA LYS A 221 -3.95 6.73 1.37
C LYS A 221 -3.56 7.88 0.45
N LEU A 222 -4.23 7.97 -0.67
CA LEU A 222 -3.93 8.93 -1.71
C LEU A 222 -5.22 9.35 -2.41
N VAL A 223 -5.41 10.64 -2.57
CA VAL A 223 -6.45 11.20 -3.43
C VAL A 223 -5.78 12.13 -4.43
N VAL A 224 -6.19 12.05 -5.68
CA VAL A 224 -5.77 12.97 -6.73
C VAL A 224 -7.01 13.47 -7.44
N ILE A 225 -7.16 14.78 -7.53
CA ILE A 225 -8.30 15.46 -8.16
C ILE A 225 -7.77 16.33 -9.29
N ASP A 226 -8.31 16.13 -10.49
CA ASP A 226 -8.02 16.86 -11.74
C ASP A 226 -6.51 16.96 -12.09
N ASP A 227 -5.73 15.98 -11.66
CA ASP A 227 -4.25 15.97 -11.80
C ASP A 227 -3.54 17.19 -11.18
N THR A 228 -4.24 18.01 -10.40
CA THR A 228 -3.75 19.29 -9.83
C THR A 228 -3.68 19.31 -8.32
N VAL A 229 -4.62 18.66 -7.65
CA VAL A 229 -4.69 18.59 -6.18
C VAL A 229 -4.42 17.15 -5.74
N ALA A 230 -3.53 16.97 -4.78
CA ALA A 230 -3.23 15.65 -4.21
C ALA A 230 -3.25 15.68 -2.69
N TYR A 231 -3.85 14.64 -2.09
CA TYR A 231 -3.83 14.39 -0.65
C TYR A 231 -3.08 13.10 -0.37
N THR A 232 -2.23 13.11 0.63
CA THR A 232 -1.56 11.92 1.14
C THR A 232 -1.38 12.03 2.65
N GLY A 233 -1.43 10.92 3.36
CA GLY A 233 -1.31 10.89 4.81
C GLY A 233 -1.65 9.53 5.40
N SER A 234 -2.01 9.52 6.68
CA SER A 234 -2.41 8.31 7.41
C SER A 234 -3.92 8.08 7.48
N PHE A 235 -4.72 9.09 7.12
CA PHE A 235 -6.19 9.05 7.18
C PHE A 235 -6.79 7.97 6.28
N ASN A 236 -7.64 7.09 6.83
CA ASN A 236 -8.51 6.18 6.06
C ASN A 236 -9.92 6.78 5.94
N MET A 237 -10.76 6.23 5.08
CA MET A 237 -12.17 6.63 4.98
C MET A 237 -12.99 5.92 6.06
N ILE A 238 -12.86 6.41 7.30
CA ILE A 238 -13.60 5.95 8.48
C ILE A 238 -14.05 7.20 9.24
N ASP A 239 -15.26 7.14 9.79
CA ASP A 239 -15.77 8.24 10.61
C ASP A 239 -14.90 8.43 11.85
N PRO A 240 -14.26 9.59 12.03
CA PRO A 240 -13.45 9.85 13.21
C PRO A 240 -14.24 9.89 14.51
N THR A 241 -15.54 10.17 14.47
CA THR A 241 -16.40 10.27 15.67
C THR A 241 -16.82 8.88 16.18
N GLY A 242 -16.78 7.85 15.35
CA GLY A 242 -17.13 6.47 15.70
C GLY A 242 -15.97 5.66 16.27
N TYR A 243 -14.75 6.18 16.27
CA TYR A 243 -13.63 5.52 16.93
C TYR A 243 -13.75 5.76 18.44
N ASP A 244 -13.89 4.66 19.18
CA ASP A 244 -14.03 4.66 20.64
C ASP A 244 -13.07 5.67 21.29
N ALA A 245 -13.59 6.50 22.16
CA ALA A 245 -12.88 7.53 22.92
C ALA A 245 -11.77 7.01 23.86
N ALA A 246 -11.40 5.74 23.76
CA ALA A 246 -10.27 5.16 24.46
C ALA A 246 -8.90 5.61 23.94
N VAL A 247 -8.85 6.34 22.80
CA VAL A 247 -7.64 6.98 22.31
C VAL A 247 -7.91 8.47 22.24
N GLU A 248 -7.56 9.19 23.31
CA GLU A 248 -7.59 10.66 23.41
C GLU A 248 -6.64 11.40 22.45
N VAL A 249 -5.94 10.68 21.63
CA VAL A 249 -5.20 11.21 20.47
C VAL A 249 -6.17 11.13 19.32
N GLY A 250 -6.57 12.26 18.78
CA GLY A 250 -7.47 12.33 17.64
C GLY A 250 -7.17 11.18 16.68
N ALA A 251 -8.17 10.40 16.33
CA ALA A 251 -8.08 9.08 15.69
C ALA A 251 -7.16 9.02 14.45
N TRP A 252 -6.52 10.13 14.12
CA TRP A 252 -5.70 10.34 12.93
C TRP A 252 -4.63 11.41 13.20
N GLY A 253 -3.61 11.04 13.95
CA GLY A 253 -2.38 11.83 13.97
C GLY A 253 -1.88 12.01 12.54
N ALA A 254 -1.61 13.22 12.16
CA ALA A 254 -1.00 13.60 10.89
C ALA A 254 0.37 12.94 10.71
#